data_7327d1566551c59ce7c1a951dafce636
#
_entry.id   7327d1566551c59ce7c1a951dafce636
#
_cell.length_a   1.000
_cell.length_b   1.000
_cell.length_c   1.000
_cell.angle_alpha   90.00
_cell.angle_beta   90.00
_cell.angle_gamma   90.00
#
_symmetry.space_group_name_H-M   'P 1'
#
loop_
_entity.id
_entity.type
_entity.pdbx_description
1 polymer ?
#
loop_
_entity_poly.entity_id
_entity_poly.type
_entity_poly.pdbx_seq_one_letter_code
_entity_poly.pdbx_strand_id
1 'polypeptide(L)'
;MRRFRLCLFVAALAIGHLPAAVSWAQGRGGGGDTSDSDAKDKKRKEEFGDLTGPLPAMKNAGPCPYVKQLYDAGRYVEFKDNVEASANVGYTGEIQKIASICQYQGNLPIKVGMRILFEFGRGPATSGDRKTYTYWVAVTDRNHAVLAKQEFALPVTFQRGEDRTSVVETLKSIVIPRANSRVSGSNFEILTGFDVTPAMADFNRQGKRFRANAGQTQVSSTKQ
;
A
#
# COMPACT_ATOMS: atom_id res chain seq x y z
N MET A 1 44.45 37.56 -0.74
CA MET A 1 44.65 38.14 -2.07
C MET A 1 45.01 37.05 -3.07
N ARG A 2 44.04 36.60 -3.88
CA ARG A 2 44.31 35.83 -5.12
C ARG A 2 43.14 36.03 -6.04
N ARG A 3 43.37 36.79 -7.07
CA ARG A 3 42.46 37.12 -8.17
C ARG A 3 42.39 35.90 -9.10
N PHE A 4 41.21 35.42 -9.47
CA PHE A 4 41.05 34.49 -10.58
C PHE A 4 40.26 35.14 -11.70
N ARG A 5 40.81 34.99 -12.88
CA ARG A 5 40.45 35.67 -14.13
C ARG A 5 39.26 34.99 -14.80
N LEU A 6 38.40 35.84 -15.30
CA LEU A 6 37.29 35.58 -16.20
C LEU A 6 37.83 35.15 -17.59
N CYS A 7 37.43 34.01 -18.11
CA CYS A 7 37.55 33.67 -19.52
C CYS A 7 36.20 33.60 -20.18
N LEU A 8 35.90 34.62 -20.98
CA LEU A 8 34.80 34.57 -21.96
C LEU A 8 35.24 33.69 -23.13
N PHE A 9 34.40 32.75 -23.52
CA PHE A 9 34.43 32.16 -24.85
C PHE A 9 33.09 32.39 -25.54
N VAL A 10 33.14 33.22 -26.54
CA VAL A 10 32.10 33.39 -27.57
C VAL A 10 32.44 32.40 -28.67
N ALA A 11 31.50 31.55 -29.06
CA ALA A 11 31.58 30.82 -30.31
C ALA A 11 30.18 30.64 -30.93
N ALA A 12 30.17 30.90 -32.18
CA ALA A 12 29.11 31.29 -33.09
C ALA A 12 28.10 30.20 -33.49
N LEU A 13 26.96 30.71 -33.96
CA LEU A 13 25.87 30.03 -34.65
C LEU A 13 26.27 29.10 -35.79
N ALA A 14 25.62 27.93 -35.89
CA ALA A 14 25.38 27.28 -37.15
C ALA A 14 23.93 26.70 -37.15
N ILE A 15 23.10 27.30 -37.97
CA ILE A 15 21.72 26.90 -38.26
C ILE A 15 21.80 25.73 -39.27
N GLY A 16 21.43 24.55 -38.84
CA GLY A 16 21.27 23.39 -39.71
C GLY A 16 19.84 22.87 -39.65
N HIS A 17 19.03 23.16 -40.68
CA HIS A 17 17.72 22.59 -40.90
C HIS A 17 17.87 21.17 -41.46
N LEU A 18 17.35 20.17 -40.75
CA LEU A 18 17.11 18.83 -41.30
C LEU A 18 15.66 18.42 -41.07
N PRO A 19 15.02 17.80 -42.07
CA PRO A 19 13.60 17.48 -42.03
C PRO A 19 13.30 16.29 -41.10
N ALA A 20 12.21 16.39 -40.36
CA ALA A 20 11.70 15.32 -39.53
C ALA A 20 11.15 14.16 -40.36
N ALA A 21 11.82 13.02 -40.36
CA ALA A 21 11.27 11.76 -40.83
C ALA A 21 10.38 11.17 -39.71
N VAL A 22 9.08 11.18 -39.92
CA VAL A 22 8.09 10.50 -39.05
C VAL A 22 8.16 9.01 -39.36
N SER A 23 8.88 8.24 -38.54
CA SER A 23 8.84 6.79 -38.54
C SER A 23 7.61 6.29 -37.78
N TRP A 24 6.63 5.81 -38.48
CA TRP A 24 5.54 5.00 -37.93
C TRP A 24 6.10 3.61 -37.63
N ALA A 25 6.51 3.36 -36.40
CA ALA A 25 6.80 2.02 -35.95
C ALA A 25 5.46 1.33 -35.60
N GLN A 26 4.96 0.53 -36.54
CA GLN A 26 3.92 -0.47 -36.27
C GLN A 26 4.52 -1.57 -35.42
N GLY A 27 4.35 -1.44 -34.09
CA GLY A 27 4.60 -2.50 -33.12
C GLY A 27 3.55 -3.59 -33.29
N ARG A 28 3.97 -4.71 -33.80
CA ARG A 28 3.20 -5.95 -33.99
C ARG A 28 2.87 -6.53 -32.62
N GLY A 29 1.57 -6.70 -32.32
CA GLY A 29 1.05 -7.23 -31.07
C GLY A 29 1.57 -8.63 -30.77
N GLY A 30 2.11 -8.81 -29.58
CA GLY A 30 2.20 -10.07 -28.88
C GLY A 30 0.96 -10.20 -27.98
N GLY A 31 -0.02 -10.98 -28.40
CA GLY A 31 -1.13 -11.39 -27.56
C GLY A 31 -0.63 -12.36 -26.50
N GLY A 32 -0.82 -12.04 -25.24
CA GLY A 32 -0.54 -12.89 -24.10
C GLY A 32 -1.24 -12.33 -22.87
N ASP A 33 -2.27 -13.00 -22.42
CA ASP A 33 -2.88 -13.01 -21.10
C ASP A 33 -3.08 -11.68 -20.31
N THR A 34 -3.59 -10.65 -20.98
CA THR A 34 -3.95 -9.39 -20.31
C THR A 34 -5.38 -9.38 -19.77
N SER A 35 -6.24 -10.31 -20.14
CA SER A 35 -7.66 -10.26 -19.80
C SER A 35 -7.96 -10.53 -18.31
N ASP A 36 -7.13 -11.33 -17.64
CA ASP A 36 -7.36 -11.72 -16.26
C ASP A 36 -6.81 -10.69 -15.25
N SER A 37 -5.70 -10.03 -15.60
CA SER A 37 -5.14 -8.93 -14.83
C SER A 37 -6.01 -7.67 -14.92
N ASP A 38 -6.52 -7.35 -16.10
CA ASP A 38 -7.36 -6.18 -16.33
C ASP A 38 -8.73 -6.32 -15.66
N ALA A 39 -9.30 -7.54 -15.66
CA ALA A 39 -10.55 -7.82 -14.95
C ALA A 39 -10.39 -7.71 -13.42
N LYS A 40 -9.25 -8.19 -12.87
CA LYS A 40 -8.94 -8.06 -11.43
C LYS A 40 -8.67 -6.61 -11.04
N ASP A 41 -7.96 -5.86 -11.88
CA ASP A 41 -7.70 -4.43 -11.62
C ASP A 41 -8.97 -3.59 -11.76
N LYS A 42 -9.87 -3.92 -12.68
CA LYS A 42 -11.16 -3.28 -12.81
C LYS A 42 -12.05 -3.56 -11.60
N LYS A 43 -12.14 -4.82 -11.15
CA LYS A 43 -12.87 -5.21 -9.94
C LYS A 43 -12.30 -4.54 -8.69
N ARG A 44 -10.97 -4.45 -8.58
CA ARG A 44 -10.28 -3.74 -7.50
C ARG A 44 -10.57 -2.23 -7.51
N LYS A 45 -10.67 -1.60 -8.70
CA LYS A 45 -11.08 -0.20 -8.85
C LYS A 45 -12.54 0.01 -8.50
N GLU A 46 -13.43 -0.92 -8.86
CA GLU A 46 -14.85 -0.85 -8.52
C GLU A 46 -15.09 -1.02 -7.01
N GLU A 47 -14.42 -1.97 -6.36
CA GLU A 47 -14.56 -2.21 -4.91
C GLU A 47 -13.92 -1.11 -4.05
N PHE A 48 -12.75 -0.61 -4.47
CA PHE A 48 -12.03 0.44 -3.71
C PHE A 48 -12.49 1.85 -4.09
N GLY A 49 -13.20 2.00 -5.19
CA GLY A 49 -13.57 3.26 -5.82
C GLY A 49 -12.37 3.94 -6.47
N ASP A 50 -12.63 4.89 -7.33
CA ASP A 50 -11.58 5.73 -7.91
C ASP A 50 -11.15 6.80 -6.89
N LEU A 51 -10.29 6.40 -5.95
CA LEU A 51 -9.73 7.29 -4.93
C LEU A 51 -8.59 8.16 -5.50
N THR A 52 -8.36 8.11 -6.81
CA THR A 52 -7.45 9.01 -7.51
C THR A 52 -8.15 10.30 -7.95
N GLY A 53 -9.48 10.32 -7.93
CA GLY A 53 -10.25 11.54 -8.17
C GLY A 53 -10.06 12.56 -7.02
N PRO A 54 -10.15 13.89 -7.30
CA PRO A 54 -10.14 14.88 -6.25
C PRO A 54 -11.33 14.60 -5.32
N LEU A 55 -11.04 14.19 -4.07
CA LEU A 55 -12.05 14.12 -3.02
C LEU A 55 -12.72 15.51 -2.94
N PRO A 56 -14.04 15.60 -2.77
CA PRO A 56 -14.71 16.88 -2.59
C PRO A 56 -13.95 17.66 -1.53
N ALA A 57 -13.48 18.85 -1.89
CA ALA A 57 -12.70 19.68 -0.98
C ALA A 57 -13.56 20.03 0.23
N MET A 58 -13.51 19.20 1.25
CA MET A 58 -14.12 19.54 2.53
C MET A 58 -13.37 20.72 3.09
N LYS A 59 -14.08 21.81 3.38
CA LYS A 59 -13.52 23.02 3.97
C LYS A 59 -13.11 22.72 5.41
N ASN A 60 -11.92 22.16 5.59
CA ASN A 60 -11.32 21.94 6.89
C ASN A 60 -10.63 23.20 7.41
N ALA A 61 -10.48 23.31 8.72
CA ALA A 61 -9.69 24.35 9.36
C ALA A 61 -8.18 24.21 9.12
N GLY A 62 -7.73 23.13 8.47
CA GLY A 62 -6.33 22.83 8.16
C GLY A 62 -6.15 21.43 7.56
N PRO A 63 -4.89 20.96 7.41
CA PRO A 63 -4.59 19.65 6.82
C PRO A 63 -5.11 18.48 7.65
N CYS A 64 -5.40 17.36 6.98
CA CYS A 64 -5.75 16.11 7.62
C CYS A 64 -4.54 15.45 8.33
N PRO A 65 -4.79 14.55 9.31
CA PRO A 65 -3.75 13.67 9.83
C PRO A 65 -3.08 12.88 8.72
N TYR A 66 -1.79 12.65 8.84
CA TYR A 66 -1.06 11.77 7.94
C TYR A 66 -1.38 10.31 8.27
N VAL A 67 -1.79 9.53 7.27
CA VAL A 67 -2.15 8.12 7.45
C VAL A 67 -1.15 7.24 6.72
N LYS A 68 -0.56 6.27 7.43
CA LYS A 68 0.42 5.35 6.86
C LYS A 68 0.38 3.97 7.52
N GLN A 69 0.84 2.96 6.79
CA GLN A 69 1.15 1.66 7.40
C GLN A 69 2.52 1.69 8.07
N LEU A 70 2.65 1.01 9.19
CA LEU A 70 3.95 0.78 9.81
C LEU A 70 4.69 -0.29 9.00
N TYR A 71 5.91 0.02 8.55
CA TYR A 71 6.68 -0.85 7.64
C TYR A 71 6.85 -2.27 8.17
N ASP A 72 7.23 -2.40 9.44
CA ASP A 72 7.47 -3.70 10.09
C ASP A 72 6.19 -4.53 10.28
N ALA A 73 5.03 -3.89 10.27
CA ALA A 73 3.73 -4.50 10.48
C ALA A 73 2.81 -4.43 9.24
N GLY A 74 3.29 -3.90 8.12
CA GLY A 74 2.50 -3.77 6.89
C GLY A 74 2.23 -5.11 6.20
N ARG A 75 2.93 -6.16 6.62
CA ARG A 75 2.80 -7.51 6.07
C ARG A 75 2.75 -8.55 7.18
N TYR A 76 1.99 -9.60 6.93
CA TYR A 76 1.84 -10.78 7.75
C TYR A 76 2.34 -12.00 6.99
N VAL A 77 3.15 -12.86 7.60
CA VAL A 77 3.62 -14.09 6.99
C VAL A 77 3.81 -15.18 8.05
N GLU A 78 3.15 -16.30 7.87
CA GLU A 78 3.36 -17.49 8.69
C GLU A 78 4.29 -18.47 8.01
N PHE A 79 5.18 -19.07 8.79
CA PHE A 79 6.02 -20.17 8.35
C PHE A 79 5.75 -21.40 9.21
N LYS A 80 5.56 -22.54 8.57
CA LYS A 80 5.54 -23.82 9.26
C LYS A 80 6.88 -24.04 9.97
N ASP A 81 6.80 -24.41 11.24
CA ASP A 81 7.96 -24.67 12.09
C ASP A 81 8.93 -23.47 12.20
N ASN A 82 8.47 -22.26 11.94
CA ASN A 82 9.26 -21.01 11.89
C ASN A 82 10.47 -21.07 10.93
N VAL A 83 10.42 -21.93 9.92
CA VAL A 83 11.49 -22.05 8.91
C VAL A 83 11.14 -21.19 7.69
N GLU A 84 11.96 -20.18 7.44
CA GLU A 84 11.80 -19.24 6.32
C GLU A 84 12.16 -19.91 4.97
N ALA A 85 11.25 -20.71 4.45
CA ALA A 85 11.37 -21.36 3.14
C ALA A 85 10.05 -21.25 2.37
N SER A 86 10.13 -21.17 1.04
CA SER A 86 8.93 -21.05 0.18
C SER A 86 7.93 -22.20 0.40
N ALA A 87 8.41 -23.42 0.60
CA ALA A 87 7.58 -24.59 0.86
C ALA A 87 6.85 -24.52 2.23
N ASN A 88 7.37 -23.71 3.15
CA ASN A 88 6.82 -23.57 4.51
C ASN A 88 5.91 -22.35 4.66
N VAL A 89 5.67 -21.59 3.59
CA VAL A 89 4.76 -20.45 3.65
C VAL A 89 3.35 -20.94 3.93
N GLY A 90 2.81 -20.46 5.03
CA GLY A 90 1.41 -20.63 5.43
C GLY A 90 0.54 -19.50 4.90
N TYR A 91 -0.16 -18.83 5.80
CA TYR A 91 -0.97 -17.66 5.44
C TYR A 91 -0.12 -16.40 5.34
N THR A 92 -0.46 -15.56 4.36
CA THR A 92 0.15 -14.24 4.17
C THR A 92 -0.91 -13.15 4.13
N GLY A 93 -0.53 -11.92 4.45
CA GLY A 93 -1.36 -10.73 4.34
C GLY A 93 -0.50 -9.51 4.03
N GLU A 94 -1.03 -8.58 3.24
CA GLU A 94 -0.36 -7.31 2.93
C GLU A 94 -1.37 -6.18 2.88
N ILE A 95 -1.04 -5.03 3.48
CA ILE A 95 -1.79 -3.79 3.32
C ILE A 95 -1.38 -3.18 1.98
N GLN A 96 -2.26 -3.23 0.99
CA GLN A 96 -1.98 -2.78 -0.37
C GLN A 96 -2.21 -1.29 -0.56
N LYS A 97 -3.27 -0.77 0.05
CA LYS A 97 -3.66 0.64 -0.11
C LYS A 97 -4.42 1.14 1.10
N ILE A 98 -4.18 2.39 1.45
CA ILE A 98 -4.93 3.11 2.45
C ILE A 98 -5.44 4.40 1.81
N ALA A 99 -6.72 4.69 2.03
CA ALA A 99 -7.32 5.96 1.67
C ALA A 99 -8.01 6.54 2.90
N SER A 100 -7.93 7.85 3.07
CA SER A 100 -8.55 8.53 4.18
C SER A 100 -9.14 9.86 3.77
N ILE A 101 -10.17 10.28 4.49
CA ILE A 101 -10.80 11.58 4.41
C ILE A 101 -10.98 12.11 5.83
N CYS A 102 -10.81 13.40 6.04
CA CYS A 102 -11.07 14.00 7.35
C CYS A 102 -12.00 15.21 7.26
N GLN A 103 -12.65 15.49 8.37
CA GLN A 103 -13.51 16.66 8.54
C GLN A 103 -13.34 17.24 9.95
N TYR A 104 -13.12 18.57 10.01
CA TYR A 104 -13.15 19.31 11.26
C TYR A 104 -13.22 20.82 11.01
N GLN A 105 -13.85 21.56 11.93
CA GLN A 105 -13.99 23.02 11.88
C GLN A 105 -13.95 23.60 13.32
N GLY A 106 -13.54 24.85 13.44
CA GLY A 106 -13.51 25.56 14.74
C GLY A 106 -12.83 24.71 15.83
N ASN A 107 -13.49 24.50 16.95
CA ASN A 107 -13.04 23.68 18.09
C ASN A 107 -13.50 22.22 18.02
N LEU A 108 -14.20 21.81 16.96
CA LEU A 108 -14.68 20.44 16.83
C LEU A 108 -13.52 19.42 16.70
N PRO A 109 -13.71 18.18 17.17
CA PRO A 109 -12.72 17.13 17.00
C PRO A 109 -12.51 16.81 15.50
N ILE A 110 -11.34 16.28 15.19
CA ILE A 110 -11.07 15.76 13.84
C ILE A 110 -11.77 14.41 13.71
N LYS A 111 -12.63 14.27 12.70
CA LYS A 111 -13.24 13.01 12.32
C LYS A 111 -12.54 12.49 11.06
N VAL A 112 -12.00 11.29 11.13
CA VAL A 112 -11.30 10.66 9.99
C VAL A 112 -12.03 9.39 9.60
N GLY A 113 -12.45 9.33 8.34
CA GLY A 113 -12.86 8.08 7.70
C GLY A 113 -11.65 7.43 7.02
N MET A 114 -11.52 6.11 7.10
CA MET A 114 -10.41 5.39 6.49
C MET A 114 -10.90 4.12 5.80
N ARG A 115 -10.33 3.83 4.63
CA ARG A 115 -10.51 2.56 3.91
C ARG A 115 -9.15 1.91 3.74
N ILE A 116 -9.08 0.62 4.01
CA ILE A 116 -7.86 -0.18 3.90
C ILE A 116 -8.15 -1.33 2.96
N LEU A 117 -7.36 -1.48 1.91
CA LEU A 117 -7.35 -2.65 1.05
C LEU A 117 -6.27 -3.60 1.54
N PHE A 118 -6.71 -4.79 1.93
CA PHE A 118 -5.86 -5.91 2.27
C PHE A 118 -5.85 -6.93 1.13
N GLU A 119 -4.70 -7.51 0.87
CA GLU A 119 -4.55 -8.71 0.04
C GLU A 119 -4.02 -9.84 0.90
N PHE A 120 -4.68 -11.00 0.81
CA PHE A 120 -4.33 -12.19 1.56
C PHE A 120 -3.94 -13.31 0.62
N GLY A 121 -3.02 -14.15 1.09
CA GLY A 121 -2.59 -15.31 0.36
C GLY A 121 -2.49 -16.54 1.26
N ARG A 122 -2.60 -17.71 0.65
CA ARG A 122 -2.28 -18.98 1.30
C ARG A 122 -1.23 -19.72 0.51
N GLY A 123 -0.19 -20.11 1.22
CA GLY A 123 0.93 -20.84 0.67
C GLY A 123 0.78 -22.36 0.83
N PRO A 124 1.78 -23.14 0.39
CA PRO A 124 1.72 -24.60 0.37
C PRO A 124 1.62 -25.25 1.75
N ALA A 125 2.02 -24.56 2.81
CA ALA A 125 1.95 -25.10 4.17
C ALA A 125 0.62 -24.84 4.89
N THR A 126 -0.37 -24.25 4.23
CA THR A 126 -1.70 -24.01 4.82
C THR A 126 -2.53 -25.29 4.89
N SER A 127 -3.28 -25.44 5.99
CA SER A 127 -4.16 -26.59 6.24
C SER A 127 -5.67 -26.28 6.06
N GLY A 128 -6.05 -25.07 5.63
CA GLY A 128 -7.46 -24.68 5.56
C GLY A 128 -7.75 -23.56 4.57
N ASP A 129 -9.03 -23.22 4.48
CA ASP A 129 -9.56 -22.15 3.62
C ASP A 129 -9.93 -20.88 4.39
N ARG A 130 -9.71 -20.86 5.71
CA ARG A 130 -10.08 -19.74 6.59
C ARG A 130 -8.95 -19.36 7.51
N LYS A 131 -8.81 -18.05 7.72
CA LYS A 131 -7.87 -17.46 8.68
C LYS A 131 -8.46 -16.17 9.24
N THR A 132 -8.38 -15.99 10.54
CA THR A 132 -8.65 -14.69 11.16
C THR A 132 -7.32 -13.99 11.38
N TYR A 133 -7.16 -12.82 10.77
CA TYR A 133 -6.04 -11.93 11.01
C TYR A 133 -6.44 -10.89 12.06
N THR A 134 -5.46 -10.36 12.76
CA THR A 134 -5.64 -9.18 13.60
C THR A 134 -4.85 -8.02 12.99
N TYR A 135 -5.50 -6.89 12.83
CA TYR A 135 -4.82 -5.65 12.48
C TYR A 135 -5.17 -4.57 13.48
N TRP A 136 -4.40 -3.53 13.55
CA TRP A 136 -4.61 -2.44 14.47
C TRP A 136 -4.52 -1.08 13.78
N VAL A 137 -5.16 -0.09 14.39
CA VAL A 137 -5.07 1.32 14.04
C VAL A 137 -4.72 2.10 15.29
N ALA A 138 -3.71 2.94 15.20
CA ALA A 138 -3.24 3.80 16.29
C ALA A 138 -3.21 5.26 15.85
N VAL A 139 -3.60 6.15 16.75
CA VAL A 139 -3.41 7.58 16.62
C VAL A 139 -2.21 7.98 17.46
N THR A 140 -1.26 8.70 16.86
CA THR A 140 -0.09 9.24 17.55
C THR A 140 -0.03 10.76 17.42
N ASP A 141 0.70 11.39 18.33
CA ASP A 141 1.09 12.78 18.18
C ASP A 141 2.38 12.94 17.35
N ARG A 142 2.86 14.17 17.17
CA ARG A 142 4.11 14.47 16.46
C ARG A 142 5.37 13.88 17.11
N ASN A 143 5.33 13.59 18.41
CA ASN A 143 6.44 12.98 19.13
C ASN A 143 6.37 11.45 19.11
N HIS A 144 5.49 10.89 18.28
CA HIS A 144 5.21 9.46 18.16
C HIS A 144 4.65 8.81 19.43
N ALA A 145 4.15 9.60 20.37
CA ALA A 145 3.42 9.08 21.52
C ALA A 145 2.06 8.54 21.07
N VAL A 146 1.76 7.29 21.45
CA VAL A 146 0.49 6.65 21.11
C VAL A 146 -0.60 7.23 22.00
N LEU A 147 -1.57 7.91 21.39
CA LEU A 147 -2.71 8.52 22.07
C LEU A 147 -3.88 7.53 22.20
N ALA A 148 -4.07 6.69 21.20
CA ALA A 148 -5.08 5.64 21.17
C ALA A 148 -4.64 4.52 20.22
N LYS A 149 -4.99 3.27 20.57
CA LYS A 149 -4.81 2.09 19.70
C LYS A 149 -6.06 1.22 19.80
N GLN A 150 -6.51 0.71 18.67
CA GLN A 150 -7.61 -0.26 18.61
C GLN A 150 -7.21 -1.41 17.69
N GLU A 151 -7.57 -2.62 18.09
CA GLU A 151 -7.34 -3.85 17.35
C GLU A 151 -8.67 -4.36 16.77
N PHE A 152 -8.58 -4.99 15.60
CA PHE A 152 -9.71 -5.49 14.84
C PHE A 152 -9.41 -6.90 14.36
N ALA A 153 -10.36 -7.80 14.57
CA ALA A 153 -10.32 -9.14 13.99
C ALA A 153 -10.86 -9.09 12.56
N LEU A 154 -10.14 -9.68 11.62
CA LEU A 154 -10.49 -9.74 10.21
C LEU A 154 -10.56 -11.19 9.74
N PRO A 155 -11.76 -11.80 9.75
CA PRO A 155 -11.95 -13.15 9.25
C PRO A 155 -11.88 -13.16 7.72
N VAL A 156 -11.05 -14.02 7.17
CA VAL A 156 -10.82 -14.18 5.73
C VAL A 156 -11.12 -15.62 5.33
N THR A 157 -11.86 -15.76 4.23
CA THR A 157 -12.16 -17.07 3.62
C THR A 157 -11.66 -17.06 2.18
N PHE A 158 -10.88 -18.08 1.83
CA PHE A 158 -10.40 -18.30 0.47
C PHE A 158 -11.39 -19.15 -0.29
N GLN A 159 -11.72 -18.75 -1.51
CA GLN A 159 -12.58 -19.56 -2.38
C GLN A 159 -11.87 -20.86 -2.78
N ARG A 160 -12.65 -21.87 -3.14
CA ARG A 160 -12.10 -23.16 -3.57
C ARG A 160 -11.23 -22.98 -4.81
N GLY A 161 -9.97 -23.40 -4.72
CA GLY A 161 -8.99 -23.27 -5.82
C GLY A 161 -8.32 -21.91 -5.93
N GLU A 162 -8.65 -20.96 -5.06
CA GLU A 162 -7.99 -19.65 -5.03
C GLU A 162 -6.95 -19.59 -3.92
N ASP A 163 -5.76 -19.10 -4.27
CA ASP A 163 -4.66 -18.87 -3.34
C ASP A 163 -4.62 -17.44 -2.81
N ARG A 164 -5.46 -16.56 -3.35
CA ARG A 164 -5.51 -15.15 -3.02
C ARG A 164 -6.92 -14.64 -2.87
N THR A 165 -7.08 -13.69 -1.97
CA THR A 165 -8.32 -12.93 -1.81
C THR A 165 -8.01 -11.52 -1.33
N SER A 166 -8.92 -10.60 -1.58
CA SER A 166 -8.79 -9.20 -1.15
C SER A 166 -9.98 -8.82 -0.30
N VAL A 167 -9.74 -8.01 0.73
CA VAL A 167 -10.78 -7.48 1.61
C VAL A 167 -10.60 -5.98 1.76
N VAL A 168 -11.71 -5.24 1.70
CA VAL A 168 -11.72 -3.81 1.98
C VAL A 168 -12.39 -3.56 3.33
N GLU A 169 -11.63 -3.04 4.27
CA GLU A 169 -12.13 -2.59 5.56
C GLU A 169 -12.46 -1.09 5.51
N THR A 170 -13.55 -0.71 6.15
CA THR A 170 -13.99 0.69 6.21
C THR A 170 -14.21 1.10 7.66
N LEU A 171 -13.33 1.96 8.15
CA LEU A 171 -13.47 2.63 9.45
C LEU A 171 -14.18 3.97 9.22
N LYS A 172 -15.44 4.03 9.62
CA LYS A 172 -16.31 5.20 9.30
C LYS A 172 -15.91 6.47 10.07
N SER A 173 -15.39 6.34 11.28
CA SER A 173 -15.07 7.50 12.11
C SER A 173 -14.03 7.17 13.17
N ILE A 174 -12.82 7.69 12.98
CA ILE A 174 -11.80 7.82 14.00
C ILE A 174 -11.92 9.25 14.53
N VAL A 175 -12.17 9.43 15.83
CA VAL A 175 -12.38 10.74 16.43
C VAL A 175 -11.13 11.13 17.20
N ILE A 176 -10.51 12.24 16.81
CA ILE A 176 -9.31 12.77 17.45
C ILE A 176 -9.68 14.09 18.14
N PRO A 177 -9.74 14.14 19.48
CA PRO A 177 -10.02 15.36 20.21
C PRO A 177 -8.89 16.38 20.02
N ARG A 178 -9.25 17.67 20.04
CA ARG A 178 -8.30 18.78 19.93
C ARG A 178 -8.41 19.67 21.15
N ALA A 179 -7.28 20.16 21.65
CA ALA A 179 -7.26 21.08 22.78
C ALA A 179 -7.90 22.43 22.45
N ASN A 180 -7.75 22.90 21.19
CA ASN A 180 -8.32 24.16 20.69
C ASN A 180 -8.29 24.21 19.16
N SER A 181 -8.79 25.29 18.57
CA SER A 181 -8.87 25.49 17.11
C SER A 181 -7.50 25.60 16.40
N ARG A 182 -6.41 25.89 17.14
CA ARG A 182 -5.06 26.00 16.57
C ARG A 182 -4.41 24.63 16.32
N VAL A 183 -4.89 23.58 17.00
CA VAL A 183 -4.42 22.21 16.79
C VAL A 183 -5.05 21.65 15.54
N SER A 184 -4.26 21.46 14.48
CA SER A 184 -4.70 20.92 13.19
C SER A 184 -4.44 19.42 13.08
N GLY A 185 -5.00 18.80 12.04
CA GLY A 185 -4.76 17.38 11.76
C GLY A 185 -3.28 17.03 11.55
N SER A 186 -2.46 17.98 11.07
CA SER A 186 -1.01 17.77 10.93
C SER A 186 -0.26 17.54 12.25
N ASN A 187 -0.92 17.74 13.40
CA ASN A 187 -0.35 17.40 14.71
C ASN A 187 -0.47 15.92 15.06
N PHE A 188 -1.15 15.16 14.22
CA PHE A 188 -1.44 13.75 14.46
C PHE A 188 -1.04 12.89 13.28
N GLU A 189 -0.67 11.65 13.56
CA GLU A 189 -0.53 10.58 12.59
C GLU A 189 -1.48 9.45 12.92
N ILE A 190 -1.94 8.74 11.89
CA ILE A 190 -2.70 7.49 12.04
C ILE A 190 -1.86 6.38 11.45
N LEU A 191 -1.47 5.45 12.28
CA LEU A 191 -0.68 4.29 11.91
C LEU A 191 -1.58 3.06 11.86
N THR A 192 -1.30 2.15 10.93
CA THR A 192 -1.95 0.84 10.88
C THR A 192 -0.96 -0.25 10.56
N GLY A 193 -1.25 -1.47 10.96
CA GLY A 193 -0.45 -2.65 10.71
C GLY A 193 -1.16 -3.91 11.17
N PHE A 194 -0.66 -5.06 10.75
CA PHE A 194 -1.06 -6.34 11.32
C PHE A 194 -0.48 -6.50 12.73
N ASP A 195 -1.16 -7.30 13.55
CA ASP A 195 -0.56 -7.86 14.75
C ASP A 195 0.42 -8.96 14.32
N VAL A 196 1.71 -8.63 14.40
CA VAL A 196 2.80 -9.48 13.92
C VAL A 196 3.68 -9.93 15.08
N THR A 197 4.20 -11.15 15.00
CA THR A 197 5.21 -11.62 15.95
C THR A 197 6.54 -10.88 15.74
N PRO A 198 7.45 -10.88 16.75
CA PRO A 198 8.79 -10.31 16.58
C PRO A 198 9.53 -10.88 15.35
N ALA A 199 9.42 -12.19 15.10
CA ALA A 199 10.03 -12.84 13.94
C ALA A 199 9.46 -12.32 12.61
N MET A 200 8.13 -12.12 12.51
CA MET A 200 7.50 -11.51 11.33
C MET A 200 7.94 -10.07 11.14
N ALA A 201 8.05 -9.29 12.22
CA ALA A 201 8.52 -7.91 12.16
C ALA A 201 9.98 -7.86 11.66
N ASP A 202 10.85 -8.73 12.14
CA ASP A 202 12.24 -8.84 11.69
C ASP A 202 12.34 -9.26 10.21
N PHE A 203 11.53 -10.23 9.79
CA PHE A 203 11.40 -10.61 8.38
C PHE A 203 11.01 -9.44 7.50
N ASN A 204 10.01 -8.65 7.91
CA ASN A 204 9.56 -7.46 7.20
C ASN A 204 10.65 -6.37 7.16
N ARG A 205 11.34 -6.13 8.27
CA ARG A 205 12.41 -5.13 8.40
C ARG A 205 13.58 -5.43 7.48
N GLN A 206 13.89 -6.70 7.26
CA GLN A 206 14.90 -7.15 6.32
C GLN A 206 14.47 -7.05 4.84
N GLY A 207 13.24 -6.57 4.57
CA GLY A 207 12.72 -6.43 3.21
C GLY A 207 12.40 -7.74 2.50
N LYS A 208 12.44 -8.87 3.22
CA LYS A 208 12.13 -10.18 2.68
C LYS A 208 10.66 -10.26 2.24
N ARG A 209 10.40 -10.98 1.16
CA ARG A 209 9.05 -11.20 0.63
C ARG A 209 8.91 -12.60 0.07
N PHE A 210 7.78 -13.24 0.37
CA PHE A 210 7.33 -14.42 -0.35
C PHE A 210 6.02 -14.09 -1.07
N ARG A 211 5.93 -14.48 -2.33
CA ARG A 211 4.66 -14.39 -3.06
C ARG A 211 3.71 -15.46 -2.51
N ALA A 212 2.41 -15.21 -2.59
CA ALA A 212 1.39 -16.16 -2.11
C ALA A 212 1.50 -17.55 -2.78
N ASN A 213 1.98 -17.59 -4.03
CA ASN A 213 2.25 -18.83 -4.78
C ASN A 213 3.72 -19.28 -4.71
N ALA A 214 4.51 -18.78 -3.75
CA ALA A 214 5.88 -19.23 -3.56
C ALA A 214 5.87 -20.73 -3.20
N GLY A 215 6.64 -21.51 -3.92
CA GLY A 215 6.70 -22.97 -3.76
C GLY A 215 5.77 -23.79 -4.65
N GLN A 216 4.87 -23.19 -5.42
CA GLN A 216 4.20 -23.88 -6.52
C GLN A 216 5.21 -24.10 -7.64
N THR A 217 5.49 -25.36 -7.96
CA THR A 217 6.30 -25.70 -9.11
C THR A 217 5.55 -25.26 -10.35
N GLN A 218 6.10 -24.33 -11.13
CA GLN A 218 5.58 -24.04 -12.45
C GLN A 218 5.77 -25.30 -13.29
N VAL A 219 4.67 -25.99 -13.58
CA VAL A 219 4.67 -27.06 -14.57
C VAL A 219 4.92 -26.36 -15.90
N SER A 220 6.16 -26.36 -16.34
CA SER A 220 6.53 -25.91 -17.68
C SER A 220 5.78 -26.83 -18.66
N SER A 221 4.74 -26.33 -19.28
CA SER A 221 4.13 -26.98 -20.42
C SER A 221 5.12 -26.93 -21.58
N THR A 222 6.02 -27.92 -21.63
CA THR A 222 6.83 -28.19 -22.83
C THR A 222 5.84 -28.64 -23.88
N LYS A 223 5.48 -27.75 -24.80
CA LYS A 223 4.82 -28.10 -26.06
C LYS A 223 5.83 -28.89 -26.87
N GLN A 224 5.53 -30.17 -27.07
CA GLN A 224 6.08 -30.97 -28.18
C GLN A 224 5.45 -30.52 -29.47
#